data_f3fdbbff1e548d677274f708bd87ac4c
#
_entry.id   f3fdbbff1e548d677274f708bd87ac4c
#
_cell.length_a   1.000
_cell.length_b   1.000
_cell.length_c   1.000
_cell.angle_alpha   90.00
_cell.angle_beta   90.00
_cell.angle_gamma   90.00
#
_symmetry.space_group_name_H-M   'P 1'
#
loop_
_entity.id
_entity.type
_entity.pdbx_description
1 polymer ?
#
loop_
_entity_poly.entity_id
_entity_poly.type
_entity_poly.pdbx_seq_one_letter_code
_entity_poly.pdbx_strand_id
1 'polypeptide(L)'
;MARYIEGLERYRAGRLSCEEAAELLGVSERHFRRLRDRYEADGAEGLIDRRRGRVSGRRAPVDQIEFVIEQYRTRYWDFTVKHFHEALQAEHGFRLGYTWTKAVLQSRGLVRAAPKRSAHRKKRPRRPLPGMMLFQDGSQHEWLAGQPELDLIVTLDDATSEIYSAFVVEEEGTASSFMGLLEVIAAKGLFSSLYTDRGSHYFLTPKAGGKVDRVHLTQVGRALAELKIEPIPSYSPEARGRMERVFGTLQQRLPPLLRLHGVTTIAAANQYLREVYIPEHNRRFAVAAAEEGSAFVPFLGALREILCIRHERVVGNDNTVRYEGRVLQIPEQRHRRQFCQGDRSGARIPRRYARDLPWPATAGRLPSGRRLDRGGRGHTISRLSPLGGRPADLWITLGVAHNPTGPTATAADI
;
A
#
# COMPACT_ATOMS: atom_id res chain seq x y z
N MET A 1 -36.10 -48.59 -3.57
CA MET A 1 -37.17 -49.12 -2.72
C MET A 1 -37.45 -50.57 -3.10
N ALA A 2 -37.96 -50.92 -4.29
CA ALA A 2 -38.32 -52.27 -4.71
C ALA A 2 -37.24 -53.34 -4.42
N ARG A 3 -35.98 -53.07 -4.76
CA ARG A 3 -34.85 -53.99 -4.49
C ARG A 3 -34.69 -54.33 -3.00
N TYR A 4 -34.95 -53.39 -2.12
CA TYR A 4 -34.86 -53.62 -0.66
C TYR A 4 -36.01 -54.45 -0.16
N ILE A 5 -37.24 -54.23 -0.67
CA ILE A 5 -38.42 -55.03 -0.33
C ILE A 5 -38.22 -56.45 -0.79
N GLU A 6 -37.82 -56.67 -2.04
CA GLU A 6 -37.55 -58.03 -2.59
C GLU A 6 -36.47 -58.77 -1.77
N GLY A 7 -35.37 -58.12 -1.40
CA GLY A 7 -34.34 -58.73 -0.56
C GLY A 7 -34.83 -59.12 0.82
N LEU A 8 -35.69 -58.30 1.45
CA LEU A 8 -36.30 -58.55 2.74
C LEU A 8 -37.34 -59.70 2.65
N GLU A 9 -38.14 -59.76 1.57
CA GLU A 9 -39.12 -60.84 1.35
C GLU A 9 -38.44 -62.15 1.12
N ARG A 10 -37.32 -62.21 0.33
CA ARG A 10 -36.54 -63.44 0.14
C ARG A 10 -35.92 -63.98 1.43
N TYR A 11 -35.44 -63.05 2.29
CA TYR A 11 -34.94 -63.35 3.63
C TYR A 11 -36.06 -63.93 4.52
N ARG A 12 -37.24 -63.33 4.53
CA ARG A 12 -38.41 -63.79 5.29
C ARG A 12 -38.89 -65.15 4.83
N ALA A 13 -38.82 -65.43 3.55
CA ALA A 13 -39.16 -66.75 2.96
C ALA A 13 -38.07 -67.78 3.21
N GLY A 14 -37.04 -67.54 3.97
CA GLY A 14 -35.94 -68.45 4.25
C GLY A 14 -35.04 -68.74 3.04
N ARG A 15 -35.16 -67.97 1.95
CA ARG A 15 -34.40 -68.18 0.70
C ARG A 15 -33.01 -67.51 0.72
N LEU A 16 -32.78 -66.64 1.63
CA LEU A 16 -31.48 -65.96 1.85
C LEU A 16 -31.19 -65.94 3.34
N SER A 17 -29.92 -66.10 3.69
CA SER A 17 -29.41 -65.84 5.02
C SER A 17 -29.31 -64.29 5.24
N CYS A 18 -29.09 -63.89 6.46
CA CYS A 18 -28.87 -62.48 6.79
C CYS A 18 -27.64 -61.84 6.07
N GLU A 19 -26.58 -62.64 5.95
CA GLU A 19 -25.36 -62.28 5.26
C GLU A 19 -25.59 -62.12 3.75
N GLU A 20 -26.19 -63.11 3.11
CA GLU A 20 -26.52 -63.14 1.67
C GLU A 20 -27.48 -61.99 1.29
N ALA A 21 -28.48 -61.71 2.13
CA ALA A 21 -29.37 -60.56 1.92
C ALA A 21 -28.69 -59.21 2.08
N ALA A 22 -27.76 -59.08 3.02
CA ALA A 22 -26.96 -57.88 3.19
C ALA A 22 -26.01 -57.65 2.00
N GLU A 23 -25.35 -58.69 1.53
CA GLU A 23 -24.50 -58.66 0.34
C GLU A 23 -25.28 -58.31 -0.93
N LEU A 24 -26.42 -58.93 -1.16
CA LEU A 24 -27.32 -58.63 -2.28
C LEU A 24 -27.73 -57.15 -2.33
N LEU A 25 -27.93 -56.54 -1.18
CA LEU A 25 -28.32 -55.15 -1.05
C LEU A 25 -27.14 -54.18 -1.00
N GLY A 26 -25.91 -54.69 -0.89
CA GLY A 26 -24.69 -53.87 -0.77
C GLY A 26 -24.61 -53.14 0.55
N VAL A 27 -25.09 -53.74 1.64
CA VAL A 27 -25.07 -53.16 3.00
C VAL A 27 -24.44 -54.12 3.99
N SER A 28 -24.01 -53.63 5.15
CA SER A 28 -23.54 -54.49 6.23
C SER A 28 -24.72 -55.27 6.85
N GLU A 29 -24.46 -56.47 7.43
CA GLU A 29 -25.48 -57.22 8.14
C GLU A 29 -26.18 -56.41 9.23
N ARG A 30 -25.43 -55.60 10.00
CA ARG A 30 -26.00 -54.71 11.01
C ARG A 30 -26.97 -53.71 10.41
N HIS A 31 -26.66 -53.19 9.21
CA HIS A 31 -27.55 -52.29 8.50
C HIS A 31 -28.78 -53.00 7.99
N PHE A 32 -28.60 -54.22 7.45
CA PHE A 32 -29.69 -55.06 6.99
C PHE A 32 -30.69 -55.40 8.13
N ARG A 33 -30.19 -55.83 9.31
CA ARG A 33 -31.04 -56.08 10.49
C ARG A 33 -31.86 -54.84 10.87
N ARG A 34 -31.24 -53.68 10.85
CA ARG A 34 -31.95 -52.39 11.12
C ARG A 34 -33.01 -52.07 10.05
N LEU A 35 -32.75 -52.37 8.79
CA LEU A 35 -33.72 -52.19 7.70
C LEU A 35 -34.88 -53.17 7.84
N ARG A 36 -34.59 -54.46 8.16
CA ARG A 36 -35.58 -55.47 8.46
C ARG A 36 -36.50 -55.05 9.58
N ASP A 37 -35.95 -54.71 10.75
CA ASP A 37 -36.73 -54.33 11.93
C ASP A 37 -37.63 -53.11 11.64
N ARG A 38 -37.14 -52.17 10.84
CA ARG A 38 -37.90 -50.98 10.41
C ARG A 38 -39.02 -51.34 9.40
N TYR A 39 -38.74 -52.27 8.52
CA TYR A 39 -39.74 -52.76 7.57
C TYR A 39 -40.83 -53.59 8.29
N GLU A 40 -40.48 -54.35 9.31
CA GLU A 40 -41.42 -55.09 10.14
C GLU A 40 -42.33 -54.19 10.96
N ALA A 41 -41.79 -53.07 11.46
CA ALA A 41 -42.57 -52.13 12.26
C ALA A 41 -43.44 -51.18 11.42
N ASP A 42 -42.91 -50.63 10.32
CA ASP A 42 -43.54 -49.52 9.59
C ASP A 42 -43.80 -49.84 8.10
N GLY A 43 -43.61 -51.13 7.68
CA GLY A 43 -43.75 -51.51 6.28
C GLY A 43 -42.77 -50.83 5.34
N ALA A 44 -43.17 -50.56 4.12
CA ALA A 44 -42.33 -49.90 3.11
C ALA A 44 -41.90 -48.49 3.53
N GLU A 45 -42.71 -47.80 4.32
CA GLU A 45 -42.37 -46.48 4.84
C GLU A 45 -41.18 -46.48 5.81
N GLY A 46 -41.03 -47.59 6.54
CA GLY A 46 -39.88 -47.84 7.41
C GLY A 46 -38.53 -47.82 6.69
N LEU A 47 -38.51 -48.13 5.38
CA LEU A 47 -37.30 -48.10 4.54
C LEU A 47 -36.93 -46.69 4.04
N ILE A 48 -37.82 -45.72 4.18
CA ILE A 48 -37.55 -44.37 3.79
C ILE A 48 -36.51 -43.75 4.77
N ASP A 49 -35.51 -43.11 4.23
CA ASP A 49 -34.53 -42.37 5.07
C ASP A 49 -35.25 -41.27 5.83
N ARG A 50 -35.42 -41.43 7.14
CA ARG A 50 -36.07 -40.49 8.06
C ARG A 50 -35.35 -39.14 8.15
N ARG A 51 -34.16 -38.99 7.51
CA ARG A 51 -33.47 -37.72 7.35
C ARG A 51 -34.03 -36.89 6.18
N ARG A 52 -34.72 -37.53 5.23
CA ARG A 52 -35.36 -36.82 4.11
C ARG A 52 -36.46 -35.92 4.63
N GLY A 53 -36.36 -34.61 4.28
CA GLY A 53 -37.31 -33.61 4.70
C GLY A 53 -37.08 -33.02 6.10
N ARG A 54 -36.14 -33.57 6.89
CA ARG A 54 -35.78 -32.93 8.15
C ARG A 54 -35.00 -31.64 7.90
N VAL A 55 -35.52 -30.51 8.37
CA VAL A 55 -34.78 -29.26 8.40
C VAL A 55 -33.60 -29.43 9.36
N SER A 56 -32.37 -29.25 8.85
CA SER A 56 -31.18 -29.33 9.69
C SER A 56 -31.30 -28.26 10.82
N GLY A 57 -31.08 -28.64 12.07
CA GLY A 57 -31.02 -27.72 13.20
C GLY A 57 -29.86 -26.71 13.10
N ARG A 58 -28.94 -26.92 12.13
CA ARG A 58 -27.85 -25.99 11.79
C ARG A 58 -28.23 -25.06 10.63
N ARG A 59 -29.45 -25.13 10.10
CA ARG A 59 -29.91 -24.25 9.04
C ARG A 59 -30.02 -22.84 9.61
N ALA A 60 -29.38 -21.88 8.96
CA ALA A 60 -29.49 -20.48 9.34
C ALA A 60 -30.95 -20.01 9.21
N PRO A 61 -31.43 -19.17 10.14
CA PRO A 61 -32.74 -18.55 10.07
C PRO A 61 -32.95 -17.78 8.78
N VAL A 62 -34.18 -17.73 8.28
CA VAL A 62 -34.50 -17.09 6.98
C VAL A 62 -34.25 -15.59 7.05
N ASP A 63 -34.58 -14.95 8.16
CA ASP A 63 -34.32 -13.55 8.44
C ASP A 63 -32.84 -13.16 8.31
N GLN A 64 -31.94 -14.04 8.73
CA GLN A 64 -30.49 -13.81 8.55
C GLN A 64 -30.06 -13.88 7.08
N ILE A 65 -30.71 -14.73 6.28
CA ILE A 65 -30.45 -14.81 4.83
C ILE A 65 -30.91 -13.53 4.16
N GLU A 66 -32.13 -13.08 4.44
CA GLU A 66 -32.71 -11.85 3.88
C GLU A 66 -31.90 -10.62 4.30
N PHE A 67 -31.53 -10.50 5.58
CA PHE A 67 -30.67 -9.45 6.09
C PHE A 67 -29.35 -9.34 5.32
N VAL A 68 -28.63 -10.45 5.15
CA VAL A 68 -27.34 -10.46 4.42
C VAL A 68 -27.51 -10.02 2.96
N ILE A 69 -28.57 -10.47 2.30
CA ILE A 69 -28.86 -10.10 0.91
C ILE A 69 -29.19 -8.62 0.79
N GLU A 70 -30.01 -8.10 1.67
CA GLU A 70 -30.40 -6.70 1.71
C GLU A 70 -29.20 -5.78 1.97
N GLN A 71 -28.41 -6.08 3.01
CA GLN A 71 -27.20 -5.31 3.32
C GLN A 71 -26.23 -5.29 2.17
N TYR A 72 -26.03 -6.44 1.51
CA TYR A 72 -25.12 -6.50 0.34
C TYR A 72 -25.66 -5.68 -0.83
N ARG A 73 -26.95 -5.71 -1.12
CA ARG A 73 -27.54 -4.99 -2.26
C ARG A 73 -27.60 -3.48 -2.05
N THR A 74 -27.85 -3.03 -0.83
CA THR A 74 -28.13 -1.61 -0.56
C THR A 74 -26.89 -0.84 -0.10
N ARG A 75 -26.09 -1.41 0.79
CA ARG A 75 -25.00 -0.69 1.46
C ARG A 75 -23.61 -1.14 1.02
N TYR A 76 -23.40 -2.46 0.80
CA TYR A 76 -22.08 -3.06 0.61
C TYR A 76 -21.90 -3.72 -0.76
N TRP A 77 -22.61 -3.26 -1.77
CA TRP A 77 -22.68 -3.87 -3.10
C TRP A 77 -21.33 -3.96 -3.85
N ASP A 78 -20.38 -3.10 -3.54
CA ASP A 78 -19.02 -3.01 -4.10
C ASP A 78 -17.96 -3.68 -3.22
N PHE A 79 -18.35 -4.21 -2.05
CA PHE A 79 -17.43 -4.92 -1.18
C PHE A 79 -17.10 -6.31 -1.71
N THR A 80 -15.84 -6.74 -1.56
CA THR A 80 -15.54 -8.18 -1.70
C THR A 80 -16.26 -8.97 -0.60
N VAL A 81 -16.59 -10.23 -0.87
CA VAL A 81 -17.27 -11.08 0.13
C VAL A 81 -16.55 -11.10 1.49
N LYS A 82 -15.22 -11.10 1.46
CA LYS A 82 -14.43 -11.11 2.69
C LYS A 82 -14.56 -9.80 3.44
N HIS A 83 -14.47 -8.69 2.74
CA HIS A 83 -14.61 -7.35 3.32
C HIS A 83 -16.03 -7.14 3.86
N PHE A 84 -17.05 -7.54 3.09
CA PHE A 84 -18.44 -7.51 3.53
C PHE A 84 -18.69 -8.32 4.80
N HIS A 85 -18.19 -9.56 4.84
CA HIS A 85 -18.33 -10.41 6.02
C HIS A 85 -17.69 -9.79 7.27
N GLU A 86 -16.53 -9.16 7.13
CA GLU A 86 -15.86 -8.46 8.22
C GLU A 86 -16.66 -7.23 8.68
N ALA A 87 -17.26 -6.47 7.75
CA ALA A 87 -18.15 -5.35 8.07
C ALA A 87 -19.41 -5.83 8.81
N LEU A 88 -20.03 -6.93 8.36
CA LEU A 88 -21.17 -7.53 9.06
C LEU A 88 -20.82 -7.92 10.50
N GLN A 89 -19.63 -8.48 10.73
CA GLN A 89 -19.20 -8.84 12.09
C GLN A 89 -18.96 -7.60 12.96
N ALA A 90 -18.29 -6.59 12.40
CA ALA A 90 -17.92 -5.39 13.15
C ALA A 90 -19.11 -4.46 13.44
N GLU A 91 -19.97 -4.22 12.44
CA GLU A 91 -21.05 -3.23 12.54
C GLU A 91 -22.40 -3.83 13.01
N HIS A 92 -22.64 -5.12 12.70
CA HIS A 92 -23.96 -5.74 12.98
C HIS A 92 -23.86 -6.94 13.93
N GLY A 93 -22.69 -7.24 14.51
CA GLY A 93 -22.53 -8.37 15.44
C GLY A 93 -22.84 -9.73 14.81
N PHE A 94 -22.69 -9.86 13.48
CA PHE A 94 -23.02 -11.05 12.72
C PHE A 94 -22.16 -12.27 13.11
N ARG A 95 -22.79 -13.41 13.40
CA ARG A 95 -22.11 -14.59 13.97
C ARG A 95 -21.91 -15.76 13.01
N LEU A 96 -22.60 -15.77 11.85
CA LEU A 96 -22.43 -16.87 10.89
C LEU A 96 -21.09 -16.75 10.16
N GLY A 97 -20.52 -17.90 9.77
CA GLY A 97 -19.16 -17.95 9.22
C GLY A 97 -19.03 -17.42 7.78
N TYR A 98 -17.82 -17.02 7.41
CA TYR A 98 -17.49 -16.52 6.06
C TYR A 98 -17.95 -17.46 4.92
N THR A 99 -17.74 -18.78 5.07
CA THR A 99 -18.14 -19.74 4.04
C THR A 99 -19.64 -19.74 3.80
N TRP A 100 -20.42 -19.56 4.87
CA TRP A 100 -21.86 -19.44 4.77
C TRP A 100 -22.26 -18.15 4.05
N THR A 101 -21.72 -16.99 4.46
CA THR A 101 -21.99 -15.69 3.79
C THR A 101 -21.67 -15.79 2.29
N LYS A 102 -20.51 -16.36 1.96
CA LYS A 102 -20.10 -16.58 0.57
C LYS A 102 -21.10 -17.46 -0.20
N ALA A 103 -21.53 -18.58 0.40
CA ALA A 103 -22.48 -19.50 -0.23
C ALA A 103 -23.85 -18.81 -0.48
N VAL A 104 -24.34 -18.01 0.47
CA VAL A 104 -25.58 -17.24 0.32
C VAL A 104 -25.48 -16.28 -0.85
N LEU A 105 -24.45 -15.45 -0.91
CA LEU A 105 -24.27 -14.46 -1.98
C LEU A 105 -24.10 -15.13 -3.35
N GLN A 106 -23.36 -16.23 -3.42
CA GLN A 106 -23.18 -17.00 -4.66
C GLN A 106 -24.48 -17.67 -5.12
N SER A 107 -25.25 -18.29 -4.21
CA SER A 107 -26.52 -18.93 -4.55
C SER A 107 -27.58 -17.95 -5.08
N ARG A 108 -27.45 -16.67 -4.72
CA ARG A 108 -28.33 -15.58 -5.18
C ARG A 108 -27.77 -14.82 -6.40
N GLY A 109 -26.64 -15.30 -6.95
CA GLY A 109 -26.02 -14.66 -8.13
C GLY A 109 -25.42 -13.29 -7.87
N LEU A 110 -25.30 -12.85 -6.61
CA LEU A 110 -24.78 -11.55 -6.23
C LEU A 110 -23.26 -11.45 -6.39
N VAL A 111 -22.56 -12.55 -6.27
CA VAL A 111 -21.11 -12.64 -6.47
C VAL A 111 -20.72 -13.87 -7.29
N ARG A 112 -19.71 -13.72 -8.13
CA ARG A 112 -19.18 -14.83 -8.92
C ARG A 112 -18.19 -15.66 -8.11
N ALA A 113 -18.08 -16.96 -8.43
CA ALA A 113 -17.01 -17.79 -7.90
C ALA A 113 -15.67 -17.33 -8.49
N ALA A 114 -14.68 -17.13 -7.62
CA ALA A 114 -13.34 -16.81 -8.09
C ALA A 114 -12.74 -18.00 -8.87
N PRO A 115 -12.01 -17.76 -9.97
CA PRO A 115 -11.30 -18.81 -10.69
C PRO A 115 -10.26 -19.48 -9.79
N LYS A 116 -9.95 -20.74 -10.08
CA LYS A 116 -8.87 -21.44 -9.37
C LYS A 116 -7.55 -20.74 -9.64
N ARG A 117 -6.77 -20.49 -8.58
CA ARG A 117 -5.45 -19.88 -8.71
C ARG A 117 -4.48 -20.84 -9.40
N SER A 118 -3.61 -20.26 -10.26
CA SER A 118 -2.49 -20.99 -10.87
C SER A 118 -1.41 -21.38 -9.85
N ALA A 119 -0.39 -22.13 -10.31
CA ALA A 119 0.68 -22.70 -9.50
C ALA A 119 1.35 -21.72 -8.53
N HIS A 120 1.91 -22.27 -7.47
CA HIS A 120 2.61 -21.57 -6.41
C HIS A 120 3.82 -20.80 -6.95
N ARG A 121 3.91 -19.49 -6.67
CA ARG A 121 5.06 -18.65 -7.03
C ARG A 121 6.09 -18.63 -5.91
N LYS A 122 7.39 -18.63 -6.25
CA LYS A 122 8.49 -18.47 -5.30
C LYS A 122 8.41 -17.10 -4.63
N LYS A 123 8.51 -17.05 -3.31
CA LYS A 123 8.50 -15.81 -2.52
C LYS A 123 9.92 -15.33 -2.28
N ARG A 124 10.21 -14.05 -2.50
CA ARG A 124 11.45 -13.43 -2.06
C ARG A 124 11.46 -13.32 -0.52
N PRO A 125 12.58 -13.64 0.16
CA PRO A 125 12.73 -13.43 1.60
C PRO A 125 12.50 -11.95 1.97
N ARG A 126 12.01 -11.70 3.17
CA ARG A 126 11.90 -10.35 3.75
C ARG A 126 13.23 -9.88 4.28
N ARG A 127 13.44 -8.58 4.38
CA ARG A 127 14.52 -8.04 5.22
C ARG A 127 14.22 -8.37 6.69
N PRO A 128 15.25 -8.65 7.50
CA PRO A 128 15.02 -9.07 8.89
C PRO A 128 14.49 -7.95 9.79
N LEU A 129 14.92 -6.70 9.59
CA LEU A 129 14.59 -5.57 10.43
C LEU A 129 13.76 -4.50 9.69
N PRO A 130 12.80 -3.84 10.38
CA PRO A 130 12.13 -2.65 9.86
C PRO A 130 13.13 -1.54 9.52
N GLY A 131 12.88 -0.80 8.43
CA GLY A 131 13.74 0.28 7.97
C GLY A 131 15.00 -0.16 7.19
N MET A 132 15.27 -1.46 7.02
CA MET A 132 16.34 -1.92 6.13
C MET A 132 16.02 -1.67 4.66
N MET A 133 14.77 -1.80 4.27
CA MET A 133 14.33 -1.52 2.92
C MET A 133 12.86 -1.11 2.92
N LEU A 134 12.58 0.03 2.33
CA LEU A 134 11.22 0.46 2.05
C LEU A 134 10.92 0.35 0.57
N PHE A 135 9.66 0.10 0.25
CA PHE A 135 9.11 0.27 -1.10
C PHE A 135 8.39 1.61 -1.16
N GLN A 136 8.51 2.31 -2.28
CA GLN A 136 7.63 3.41 -2.63
C GLN A 136 7.14 3.23 -4.05
N ASP A 137 5.84 3.36 -4.25
CA ASP A 137 5.21 3.12 -5.54
C ASP A 137 3.86 3.83 -5.60
N GLY A 138 3.42 4.20 -6.79
CA GLY A 138 2.11 4.76 -7.08
C GLY A 138 1.16 3.72 -7.68
N SER A 139 -0.13 3.93 -7.53
CA SER A 139 -1.16 3.13 -8.18
C SER A 139 -2.30 4.01 -8.66
N GLN A 140 -2.46 4.06 -9.98
CA GLN A 140 -3.56 4.75 -10.62
C GLN A 140 -4.84 3.92 -10.52
N HIS A 141 -5.92 4.55 -10.07
CA HIS A 141 -7.23 3.91 -9.92
C HIS A 141 -8.32 4.97 -9.66
N GLU A 142 -9.59 4.61 -9.89
CA GLU A 142 -10.74 5.38 -9.40
C GLU A 142 -10.84 5.24 -7.86
N TRP A 143 -10.02 6.00 -7.13
CA TRP A 143 -10.00 5.96 -5.67
C TRP A 143 -11.22 6.63 -5.04
N LEU A 144 -11.78 7.64 -5.71
CA LEU A 144 -12.97 8.37 -5.29
C LEU A 144 -14.09 8.12 -6.30
N ALA A 145 -15.20 7.60 -5.83
CA ALA A 145 -16.33 7.21 -6.69
C ALA A 145 -16.81 8.37 -7.56
N GLY A 146 -16.91 8.13 -8.89
CA GLY A 146 -17.37 9.09 -9.87
C GLY A 146 -16.38 10.21 -10.20
N GLN A 147 -15.12 10.09 -9.78
CA GLN A 147 -14.05 11.02 -10.11
C GLN A 147 -13.05 10.40 -11.11
N PRO A 148 -12.22 11.23 -11.78
CA PRO A 148 -11.12 10.73 -12.58
C PRO A 148 -10.18 9.83 -11.76
N GLU A 149 -9.44 8.98 -12.45
CA GLU A 149 -8.38 8.19 -11.84
C GLU A 149 -7.34 9.09 -11.17
N LEU A 150 -6.94 8.72 -9.98
CA LEU A 150 -5.96 9.41 -9.14
C LEU A 150 -4.84 8.44 -8.79
N ASP A 151 -3.69 8.95 -8.41
CA ASP A 151 -2.57 8.14 -7.95
C ASP A 151 -2.57 8.02 -6.41
N LEU A 152 -2.58 6.79 -5.90
CA LEU A 152 -2.32 6.50 -4.49
C LEU A 152 -0.84 6.17 -4.32
N ILE A 153 -0.11 7.04 -3.66
CA ILE A 153 1.30 6.83 -3.34
C ILE A 153 1.40 6.09 -2.01
N VAL A 154 2.15 5.00 -1.98
CA VAL A 154 2.31 4.16 -0.79
C VAL A 154 3.80 3.96 -0.49
N THR A 155 4.18 4.16 0.76
CA THR A 155 5.51 3.79 1.28
C THR A 155 5.35 2.66 2.31
N LEU A 156 5.93 1.50 1.99
CA LEU A 156 5.74 0.22 2.68
C LEU A 156 7.05 -0.35 3.18
N ASP A 157 7.08 -0.89 4.40
CA ASP A 157 8.24 -1.62 4.91
C ASP A 157 8.32 -3.07 4.37
N ASP A 158 9.51 -3.49 3.95
CA ASP A 158 9.74 -4.85 3.44
C ASP A 158 9.67 -5.91 4.53
N ALA A 159 10.17 -5.63 5.72
CA ALA A 159 10.21 -6.58 6.82
C ALA A 159 8.81 -6.89 7.35
N THR A 160 8.00 -5.87 7.58
CA THR A 160 6.72 -6.00 8.28
C THR A 160 5.50 -5.90 7.37
N SER A 161 5.63 -5.37 6.15
CA SER A 161 4.52 -4.92 5.29
C SER A 161 3.64 -3.85 5.94
N GLU A 162 4.18 -3.11 6.88
CA GLU A 162 3.53 -1.96 7.49
C GLU A 162 3.56 -0.79 6.51
N ILE A 163 2.44 -0.12 6.32
CA ILE A 163 2.35 1.11 5.54
C ILE A 163 2.76 2.26 6.46
N TYR A 164 3.83 2.97 6.11
CA TYR A 164 4.29 4.13 6.87
C TYR A 164 3.75 5.45 6.34
N SER A 165 3.46 5.52 5.05
CA SER A 165 2.84 6.67 4.41
C SER A 165 1.94 6.18 3.27
N ALA A 166 0.72 6.72 3.17
CA ALA A 166 -0.13 6.56 2.01
C ALA A 166 -1.05 7.77 1.85
N PHE A 167 -1.14 8.30 0.64
CA PHE A 167 -1.99 9.44 0.30
C PHE A 167 -2.32 9.46 -1.18
N VAL A 168 -3.47 10.04 -1.52
CA VAL A 168 -3.97 10.24 -2.88
C VAL A 168 -3.49 11.58 -3.41
N VAL A 169 -3.07 11.61 -4.66
CA VAL A 169 -2.68 12.79 -5.44
C VAL A 169 -3.29 12.73 -6.84
N GLU A 170 -3.28 13.86 -7.55
CA GLU A 170 -3.72 13.91 -8.95
C GLU A 170 -2.76 13.14 -9.87
N GLU A 171 -1.45 13.23 -9.63
CA GLU A 171 -0.42 12.58 -10.44
C GLU A 171 0.81 12.23 -9.60
N GLU A 172 1.36 11.04 -9.84
CA GLU A 172 2.63 10.61 -9.28
C GLU A 172 3.81 11.40 -9.87
N GLY A 173 4.78 11.76 -9.03
CA GLY A 173 5.99 12.45 -9.49
C GLY A 173 6.97 12.76 -8.36
N THR A 174 7.91 13.67 -8.66
CA THR A 174 8.94 14.09 -7.70
C THR A 174 8.35 14.65 -6.40
N ALA A 175 7.28 15.44 -6.50
CA ALA A 175 6.68 16.09 -5.33
C ALA A 175 6.02 15.08 -4.39
N SER A 176 5.23 14.17 -4.94
CA SER A 176 4.57 13.12 -4.18
C SER A 176 5.60 12.14 -3.58
N SER A 177 6.67 11.80 -4.32
CA SER A 177 7.77 11.00 -3.78
C SER A 177 8.43 11.66 -2.57
N PHE A 178 8.72 12.97 -2.65
CA PHE A 178 9.27 13.72 -1.53
C PHE A 178 8.32 13.80 -0.34
N MET A 179 7.02 13.92 -0.57
CA MET A 179 6.03 13.94 0.49
C MET A 179 6.01 12.62 1.26
N GLY A 180 5.99 11.49 0.57
CA GLY A 180 6.05 10.18 1.22
C GLY A 180 7.34 9.95 2.01
N LEU A 181 8.50 10.32 1.44
CA LEU A 181 9.78 10.26 2.14
C LEU A 181 9.81 11.16 3.37
N LEU A 182 9.26 12.37 3.27
CA LEU A 182 9.20 13.31 4.38
C LEU A 182 8.35 12.77 5.54
N GLU A 183 7.16 12.23 5.25
CA GLU A 183 6.30 11.64 6.28
C GLU A 183 7.01 10.49 7.03
N VAL A 184 7.67 9.60 6.28
CA VAL A 184 8.38 8.46 6.88
C VAL A 184 9.57 8.92 7.71
N ILE A 185 10.45 9.77 7.15
CA ILE A 185 11.67 10.17 7.83
C ILE A 185 11.37 11.05 9.06
N ALA A 186 10.34 11.90 8.98
CA ALA A 186 9.90 12.68 10.12
C ALA A 186 9.35 11.84 11.27
N ALA A 187 8.66 10.74 10.95
CA ALA A 187 8.02 9.88 11.95
C ALA A 187 8.94 8.78 12.49
N LYS A 188 9.79 8.19 11.64
CA LYS A 188 10.58 6.98 11.94
C LYS A 188 12.10 7.25 11.94
N GLY A 189 12.59 8.21 11.15
CA GLY A 189 14.00 8.45 10.89
C GLY A 189 14.46 7.97 9.52
N LEU A 190 15.77 8.04 9.28
CA LEU A 190 16.41 7.55 8.06
C LEU A 190 16.36 6.01 8.02
N PHE A 191 16.15 5.47 6.84
CA PHE A 191 16.17 4.04 6.55
C PHE A 191 17.28 3.70 5.55
N SER A 192 17.64 2.42 5.38
CA SER A 192 18.86 2.06 4.64
C SER A 192 18.68 2.12 3.11
N SER A 193 17.56 1.63 2.57
CA SER A 193 17.37 1.56 1.12
C SER A 193 15.92 1.76 0.69
N LEU A 194 15.73 2.38 -0.49
CA LEU A 194 14.43 2.61 -1.13
C LEU A 194 14.34 1.80 -2.42
N TYR A 195 13.38 0.90 -2.48
CA TYR A 195 13.07 0.10 -3.65
C TYR A 195 11.88 0.71 -4.40
N THR A 196 12.10 1.13 -5.64
CA THR A 196 11.08 1.75 -6.48
C THR A 196 11.03 1.11 -7.86
N ASP A 197 10.06 1.50 -8.66
CA ASP A 197 10.11 1.27 -10.09
C ASP A 197 11.21 2.12 -10.74
N ARG A 198 11.31 2.07 -12.08
CA ARG A 198 12.25 2.88 -12.85
C ARG A 198 11.59 4.12 -13.44
N GLY A 199 10.59 4.66 -12.76
CA GLY A 199 9.94 5.92 -13.14
C GLY A 199 10.94 7.05 -13.35
N SER A 200 10.68 7.94 -14.30
CA SER A 200 11.58 9.03 -14.68
C SER A 200 11.92 10.01 -13.55
N HIS A 201 11.07 10.09 -12.55
CA HIS A 201 11.31 10.93 -11.36
C HIS A 201 12.27 10.27 -10.37
N TYR A 202 12.36 8.90 -10.36
CA TYR A 202 13.34 8.16 -9.55
C TYR A 202 14.68 7.99 -10.26
N PHE A 203 14.66 7.60 -11.54
CA PHE A 203 15.88 7.25 -12.28
C PHE A 203 15.88 7.83 -13.70
N LEU A 204 17.05 8.21 -14.17
CA LEU A 204 17.29 8.42 -15.60
C LEU A 204 17.59 7.07 -16.26
N THR A 205 16.85 6.75 -17.31
CA THR A 205 17.06 5.52 -18.09
C THR A 205 17.31 5.93 -19.54
N PRO A 206 18.61 6.03 -19.98
CA PRO A 206 18.95 6.55 -21.29
C PRO A 206 18.39 5.77 -22.47
N LYS A 207 18.17 4.45 -22.28
CA LYS A 207 17.56 3.57 -23.29
C LYS A 207 16.39 2.83 -22.67
N ALA A 208 15.25 2.81 -23.35
CA ALA A 208 14.07 2.07 -22.91
C ALA A 208 14.43 0.60 -22.59
N GLY A 209 14.04 0.12 -21.41
CA GLY A 209 14.39 -1.22 -20.94
C GLY A 209 15.84 -1.41 -20.47
N GLY A 210 16.71 -0.42 -20.63
CA GLY A 210 18.13 -0.48 -20.26
C GLY A 210 18.39 -0.34 -18.76
N LYS A 211 19.69 -0.24 -18.42
CA LYS A 211 20.13 0.04 -17.04
C LYS A 211 19.91 1.52 -16.73
N VAL A 212 19.61 1.79 -15.45
CA VAL A 212 19.51 3.17 -14.94
C VAL A 212 20.88 3.86 -14.94
N ASP A 213 20.89 5.17 -15.20
CA ASP A 213 22.06 6.01 -15.03
C ASP A 213 22.28 6.26 -13.53
N ARG A 214 23.48 5.97 -13.05
CA ARG A 214 23.89 6.19 -11.66
C ARG A 214 24.73 7.45 -11.46
N VAL A 215 25.13 8.10 -12.56
CA VAL A 215 25.96 9.31 -12.54
C VAL A 215 25.09 10.55 -12.54
N HIS A 216 24.15 10.60 -13.48
CA HIS A 216 23.22 11.73 -13.58
C HIS A 216 21.97 11.43 -12.76
N LEU A 217 21.85 12.12 -11.63
CA LEU A 217 20.78 11.88 -10.68
C LEU A 217 19.56 12.75 -10.98
N THR A 218 18.38 12.16 -10.81
CA THR A 218 17.11 12.91 -10.73
C THR A 218 17.06 13.73 -9.44
N GLN A 219 16.02 14.55 -9.25
CA GLN A 219 15.82 15.27 -8.00
C GLN A 219 15.65 14.34 -6.81
N VAL A 220 14.91 13.22 -7.01
CA VAL A 220 14.74 12.20 -5.96
C VAL A 220 16.06 11.48 -5.71
N GLY A 221 16.77 11.06 -6.76
CA GLY A 221 18.09 10.42 -6.65
C GLY A 221 19.10 11.31 -5.90
N ARG A 222 19.12 12.61 -6.18
CA ARG A 222 19.95 13.59 -5.47
C ARG A 222 19.62 13.64 -3.98
N ALA A 223 18.34 13.72 -3.64
CA ALA A 223 17.91 13.78 -2.25
C ALA A 223 18.25 12.50 -1.49
N LEU A 224 18.05 11.33 -2.09
CA LEU A 224 18.42 10.04 -1.52
C LEU A 224 19.94 9.95 -1.27
N ALA A 225 20.75 10.43 -2.23
CA ALA A 225 22.21 10.45 -2.08
C ALA A 225 22.66 11.36 -0.91
N GLU A 226 22.05 12.55 -0.76
CA GLU A 226 22.31 13.44 0.37
C GLU A 226 21.92 12.82 1.73
N LEU A 227 20.82 12.05 1.76
CA LEU A 227 20.33 11.34 2.94
C LEU A 227 21.06 10.02 3.20
N LYS A 228 21.97 9.58 2.32
CA LYS A 228 22.67 8.30 2.38
C LYS A 228 21.71 7.09 2.33
N ILE A 229 20.59 7.24 1.65
CA ILE A 229 19.62 6.16 1.38
C ILE A 229 19.95 5.55 0.03
N GLU A 230 20.14 4.22 -0.02
CA GLU A 230 20.46 3.51 -1.25
C GLU A 230 19.22 3.38 -2.15
N PRO A 231 19.22 3.93 -3.38
CA PRO A 231 18.13 3.72 -4.33
C PRO A 231 18.28 2.36 -5.05
N ILE A 232 17.25 1.51 -4.99
CA ILE A 232 17.25 0.18 -5.63
C ILE A 232 16.19 0.17 -6.73
N PRO A 233 16.60 0.19 -8.02
CA PRO A 233 15.69 0.11 -9.14
C PRO A 233 15.16 -1.30 -9.35
N SER A 234 13.85 -1.43 -9.59
CA SER A 234 13.22 -2.70 -9.93
C SER A 234 13.47 -3.07 -11.39
N TYR A 235 14.02 -4.26 -11.63
CA TYR A 235 14.22 -4.81 -12.97
C TYR A 235 13.28 -5.99 -13.29
N SER A 236 12.57 -6.52 -12.30
CA SER A 236 11.63 -7.61 -12.51
C SER A 236 10.29 -7.39 -11.80
N PRO A 237 9.17 -7.81 -12.43
CA PRO A 237 7.86 -7.76 -11.81
C PRO A 237 7.77 -8.58 -10.51
N GLU A 238 8.46 -9.74 -10.45
CA GLU A 238 8.42 -10.61 -9.27
C GLU A 238 8.95 -9.93 -8.01
N ALA A 239 9.91 -9.02 -8.17
CA ALA A 239 10.48 -8.28 -7.06
C ALA A 239 9.46 -7.31 -6.42
N ARG A 240 8.44 -6.87 -7.19
CA ARG A 240 7.36 -5.96 -6.76
C ARG A 240 6.14 -6.68 -6.15
N GLY A 241 6.11 -8.01 -6.12
CA GLY A 241 4.95 -8.80 -5.72
C GLY A 241 4.37 -8.51 -4.32
N ARG A 242 5.11 -7.78 -3.44
CA ARG A 242 4.56 -7.26 -2.17
C ARG A 242 3.72 -6.02 -2.40
N MET A 243 4.24 -5.04 -3.14
CA MET A 243 3.50 -3.82 -3.49
C MET A 243 2.24 -4.15 -4.29
N GLU A 244 2.34 -5.01 -5.32
CA GLU A 244 1.18 -5.47 -6.09
C GLU A 244 0.09 -6.08 -5.20
N ARG A 245 0.47 -6.86 -4.19
CA ARG A 245 -0.49 -7.44 -3.24
C ARG A 245 -1.12 -6.39 -2.34
N VAL A 246 -0.34 -5.42 -1.87
CA VAL A 246 -0.86 -4.31 -1.06
C VAL A 246 -1.81 -3.47 -1.90
N PHE A 247 -1.42 -3.08 -3.11
CA PHE A 247 -2.32 -2.34 -4.00
C PHE A 247 -3.59 -3.13 -4.34
N GLY A 248 -3.49 -4.42 -4.62
CA GLY A 248 -4.68 -5.27 -4.83
C GLY A 248 -5.60 -5.31 -3.62
N THR A 249 -5.06 -5.22 -2.40
CA THR A 249 -5.86 -5.11 -1.17
C THR A 249 -6.48 -3.72 -1.03
N LEU A 250 -5.69 -2.67 -1.31
CA LEU A 250 -6.13 -1.28 -1.24
C LEU A 250 -7.25 -0.99 -2.24
N GLN A 251 -7.08 -1.37 -3.51
CA GLN A 251 -8.07 -1.22 -4.58
C GLN A 251 -9.40 -1.92 -4.27
N GLN A 252 -9.34 -3.06 -3.58
CA GLN A 252 -10.55 -3.81 -3.21
C GLN A 252 -11.25 -3.27 -1.94
N ARG A 253 -10.56 -2.50 -1.11
CA ARG A 253 -11.07 -2.11 0.21
C ARG A 253 -11.25 -0.60 0.38
N LEU A 254 -10.31 0.20 -0.11
CA LEU A 254 -10.32 1.64 0.14
C LEU A 254 -11.45 2.37 -0.58
N PRO A 255 -11.68 2.20 -1.91
CA PRO A 255 -12.77 2.89 -2.59
C PRO A 255 -14.15 2.62 -1.97
N PRO A 256 -14.54 1.34 -1.70
CA PRO A 256 -15.79 1.05 -1.02
C PRO A 256 -15.93 1.70 0.36
N LEU A 257 -14.85 1.79 1.14
CA LEU A 257 -14.86 2.46 2.45
C LEU A 257 -15.02 3.97 2.31
N LEU A 258 -14.27 4.60 1.38
CA LEU A 258 -14.40 6.03 1.13
C LEU A 258 -15.83 6.40 0.70
N ARG A 259 -16.44 5.61 -0.17
CA ARG A 259 -17.86 5.76 -0.57
C ARG A 259 -18.80 5.61 0.64
N LEU A 260 -18.59 4.58 1.45
CA LEU A 260 -19.43 4.29 2.61
C LEU A 260 -19.41 5.43 3.63
N HIS A 261 -18.26 6.09 3.79
CA HIS A 261 -18.08 7.24 4.68
C HIS A 261 -18.36 8.60 4.00
N GLY A 262 -18.86 8.61 2.76
CA GLY A 262 -19.19 9.85 2.05
C GLY A 262 -17.98 10.72 1.73
N VAL A 263 -16.79 10.13 1.60
CA VAL A 263 -15.56 10.85 1.29
C VAL A 263 -15.47 11.09 -0.22
N THR A 264 -15.45 12.37 -0.61
CA THR A 264 -15.51 12.79 -2.01
C THR A 264 -14.37 13.72 -2.45
N THR A 265 -13.47 14.12 -1.55
CA THR A 265 -12.35 15.00 -1.88
C THR A 265 -11.01 14.36 -1.52
N ILE A 266 -9.95 14.70 -2.28
CA ILE A 266 -8.59 14.23 -2.01
C ILE A 266 -8.16 14.56 -0.57
N ALA A 267 -8.47 15.76 -0.09
CA ALA A 267 -8.11 16.18 1.26
C ALA A 267 -8.78 15.30 2.33
N ALA A 268 -10.08 15.03 2.20
CA ALA A 268 -10.81 14.16 3.12
C ALA A 268 -10.34 12.68 3.01
N ALA A 269 -10.02 12.22 1.79
CA ALA A 269 -9.46 10.88 1.59
C ALA A 269 -8.10 10.71 2.27
N ASN A 270 -7.23 11.71 2.17
CA ASN A 270 -5.92 11.72 2.83
C ASN A 270 -6.03 11.80 4.36
N GLN A 271 -7.02 12.52 4.87
CA GLN A 271 -7.33 12.51 6.30
C GLN A 271 -7.81 11.12 6.75
N TYR A 272 -8.78 10.52 6.04
CA TYR A 272 -9.30 9.19 6.33
C TYR A 272 -8.21 8.12 6.26
N LEU A 273 -7.34 8.17 5.24
CA LEU A 273 -6.19 7.27 5.12
C LEU A 273 -5.31 7.33 6.36
N ARG A 274 -4.95 8.53 6.80
CA ARG A 274 -4.02 8.73 7.93
C ARG A 274 -4.62 8.32 9.27
N GLU A 275 -5.86 8.76 9.52
CA GLU A 275 -6.47 8.64 10.86
C GLU A 275 -7.16 7.30 11.07
N VAL A 276 -7.69 6.68 10.00
CA VAL A 276 -8.54 5.48 10.11
C VAL A 276 -7.95 4.30 9.36
N TYR A 277 -7.71 4.45 8.05
CA TYR A 277 -7.43 3.30 7.21
C TYR A 277 -6.05 2.67 7.47
N ILE A 278 -4.98 3.50 7.50
CA ILE A 278 -3.60 2.99 7.69
C ILE A 278 -3.45 2.28 9.03
N PRO A 279 -3.88 2.84 10.17
CA PRO A 279 -3.82 2.15 11.46
C PRO A 279 -4.55 0.79 11.44
N GLU A 280 -5.76 0.74 10.88
CA GLU A 280 -6.53 -0.50 10.80
C GLU A 280 -5.89 -1.50 9.82
N HIS A 281 -5.40 -1.02 8.67
CA HIS A 281 -4.68 -1.85 7.70
C HIS A 281 -3.44 -2.51 8.33
N ASN A 282 -2.61 -1.73 9.00
CA ASN A 282 -1.40 -2.21 9.64
C ASN A 282 -1.72 -3.20 10.76
N ARG A 283 -2.69 -2.89 11.63
CA ARG A 283 -3.15 -3.83 12.67
C ARG A 283 -3.56 -5.19 12.09
N ARG A 284 -4.13 -5.22 10.88
CA ARG A 284 -4.71 -6.41 10.26
C ARG A 284 -3.75 -7.18 9.37
N PHE A 285 -2.86 -6.50 8.67
CA PHE A 285 -2.06 -7.09 7.59
C PHE A 285 -0.55 -7.02 7.81
N ALA A 286 -0.07 -6.21 8.75
CA ALA A 286 1.33 -6.22 9.12
C ALA A 286 1.71 -7.57 9.76
N VAL A 287 2.97 -7.94 9.59
CA VAL A 287 3.55 -9.15 10.16
C VAL A 287 4.72 -8.77 11.05
N ALA A 288 5.04 -9.59 12.04
CA ALA A 288 6.22 -9.39 12.85
C ALA A 288 7.49 -9.45 12.00
N ALA A 289 8.47 -8.60 12.33
CA ALA A 289 9.82 -8.69 11.76
C ALA A 289 10.49 -10.00 12.16
N ALA A 290 11.48 -10.45 11.39
CA ALA A 290 12.20 -11.68 11.67
C ALA A 290 13.15 -11.54 12.88
N GLU A 291 13.66 -10.33 13.10
CA GLU A 291 14.57 -10.01 14.20
C GLU A 291 14.04 -8.82 15.01
N GLU A 292 14.41 -8.75 16.27
CA GLU A 292 14.09 -7.64 17.16
C GLU A 292 14.96 -6.42 16.85
N GLY A 293 14.37 -5.23 16.93
CA GLY A 293 15.05 -3.97 16.70
C GLY A 293 14.58 -3.24 15.44
N SER A 294 15.37 -2.24 15.02
CA SER A 294 15.05 -1.37 13.89
C SER A 294 16.33 -0.83 13.25
N ALA A 295 16.33 -0.72 11.94
CA ALA A 295 17.40 -0.07 11.17
C ALA A 295 17.17 1.44 10.97
N PHE A 296 16.09 2.01 11.49
CA PHE A 296 15.86 3.44 11.44
C PHE A 296 16.83 4.22 12.33
N VAL A 297 17.35 5.33 11.80
CA VAL A 297 18.27 6.22 12.52
C VAL A 297 17.64 7.61 12.60
N PRO A 298 17.59 8.26 13.77
CA PRO A 298 17.07 9.62 13.90
C PRO A 298 17.77 10.60 12.97
N PHE A 299 17.00 11.48 12.31
CA PHE A 299 17.51 12.55 11.47
C PHE A 299 17.32 13.90 12.13
N LEU A 300 18.42 14.63 12.36
CA LEU A 300 18.43 15.90 13.09
C LEU A 300 18.60 17.13 12.16
N GLY A 301 18.60 16.93 10.85
CA GLY A 301 18.82 18.00 9.87
C GLY A 301 17.54 18.68 9.38
N ALA A 302 17.70 19.66 8.49
CA ALA A 302 16.61 20.36 7.84
C ALA A 302 16.09 19.54 6.64
N LEU A 303 15.27 18.52 6.91
CA LEU A 303 14.79 17.56 5.91
C LEU A 303 14.12 18.22 4.70
N ARG A 304 13.37 19.32 4.92
CA ARG A 304 12.70 20.07 3.85
C ARG A 304 13.66 20.77 2.88
N GLU A 305 14.90 21.02 3.28
CA GLU A 305 15.93 21.59 2.41
C GLU A 305 16.57 20.54 1.50
N ILE A 306 16.48 19.27 1.89
CA ILE A 306 16.94 18.13 1.11
C ILE A 306 15.82 17.63 0.18
N LEU A 307 14.63 17.39 0.74
CA LEU A 307 13.45 16.94 0.01
C LEU A 307 12.71 18.12 -0.65
N CYS A 308 13.38 18.76 -1.60
CA CYS A 308 12.86 19.85 -2.42
C CYS A 308 13.40 19.76 -3.84
N ILE A 309 12.70 20.33 -4.81
CA ILE A 309 13.23 20.48 -6.17
C ILE A 309 14.21 21.65 -6.17
N ARG A 310 15.41 21.42 -6.67
CA ARG A 310 16.47 22.42 -6.79
C ARG A 310 16.69 22.79 -8.25
N HIS A 311 16.66 24.06 -8.55
CA HIS A 311 16.99 24.60 -9.86
C HIS A 311 18.26 25.43 -9.77
N GLU A 312 19.23 25.16 -10.64
CA GLU A 312 20.43 25.98 -10.78
C GLU A 312 20.13 27.16 -11.70
N ARG A 313 20.46 28.35 -11.29
CA ARG A 313 20.29 29.59 -12.06
C ARG A 313 21.53 30.47 -11.94
N VAL A 314 21.88 31.19 -13.01
CA VAL A 314 22.96 32.17 -13.00
C VAL A 314 22.48 33.43 -12.33
N VAL A 315 23.31 33.97 -11.45
CA VAL A 315 23.07 35.26 -10.78
C VAL A 315 23.49 36.40 -11.71
N GLY A 316 22.61 37.36 -11.97
CA GLY A 316 22.88 38.55 -12.73
C GLY A 316 23.85 39.52 -12.00
N ASN A 317 24.43 40.49 -12.74
CA ASN A 317 25.34 41.48 -12.18
C ASN A 317 24.68 42.39 -11.12
N ASP A 318 23.37 42.47 -11.15
CA ASP A 318 22.52 43.18 -10.21
C ASP A 318 22.09 42.32 -8.99
N ASN A 319 22.73 41.19 -8.77
CA ASN A 319 22.39 40.20 -7.76
C ASN A 319 20.95 39.70 -7.88
N THR A 320 20.38 39.65 -9.09
CA THR A 320 19.09 39.09 -9.35
C THR A 320 19.19 37.66 -9.94
N VAL A 321 18.12 36.88 -9.77
CA VAL A 321 17.94 35.58 -10.38
C VAL A 321 16.59 35.52 -11.08
N ARG A 322 16.58 35.09 -12.35
CA ARG A 322 15.34 34.86 -13.10
C ARG A 322 14.84 33.46 -12.88
N TYR A 323 13.58 33.37 -12.43
CA TYR A 323 12.92 32.08 -12.18
C TYR A 323 11.42 32.16 -12.50
N GLU A 324 10.93 31.30 -13.38
CA GLU A 324 9.50 31.22 -13.80
C GLU A 324 8.91 32.61 -14.15
N GLY A 325 9.61 33.38 -15.00
CA GLY A 325 9.17 34.69 -15.44
C GLY A 325 9.27 35.81 -14.36
N ARG A 326 9.76 35.50 -13.18
CA ARG A 326 9.96 36.44 -12.09
C ARG A 326 11.44 36.78 -11.94
N VAL A 327 11.71 38.02 -11.53
CA VAL A 327 13.03 38.47 -11.12
C VAL A 327 13.07 38.50 -9.59
N LEU A 328 13.99 37.73 -9.04
CA LEU A 328 14.16 37.58 -7.60
C LEU A 328 15.45 38.24 -7.17
N GLN A 329 15.37 39.19 -6.23
CA GLN A 329 16.53 39.89 -5.69
C GLN A 329 17.18 39.07 -4.57
N ILE A 330 18.47 38.82 -4.66
CA ILE A 330 19.26 38.26 -3.57
C ILE A 330 19.51 39.37 -2.55
N PRO A 331 19.07 39.22 -1.29
CA PRO A 331 19.26 40.26 -0.29
C PRO A 331 20.73 40.43 0.07
N GLU A 332 21.11 41.66 0.44
CA GLU A 332 22.45 41.98 0.91
C GLU A 332 22.80 41.16 2.17
N GLN A 333 24.03 40.66 2.20
CA GLN A 333 24.54 39.90 3.33
C GLN A 333 25.76 40.62 3.93
N ARG A 334 25.93 40.53 5.26
CA ARG A 334 27.04 41.16 5.97
C ARG A 334 28.43 40.80 5.42
N HIS A 335 28.57 39.61 4.84
CA HIS A 335 29.85 39.06 4.40
C HIS A 335 30.03 39.06 2.88
N ARG A 336 29.01 39.37 2.08
CA ARG A 336 29.08 39.33 0.62
C ARG A 336 28.08 40.32 0.01
N ARG A 337 28.60 41.36 -0.64
CA ARG A 337 27.80 42.38 -1.32
C ARG A 337 27.45 42.05 -2.75
N GLN A 338 28.31 41.25 -3.45
CA GLN A 338 28.09 40.82 -4.82
C GLN A 338 28.18 39.30 -4.95
N PHE A 339 27.24 38.71 -5.71
CA PHE A 339 27.13 37.29 -5.92
C PHE A 339 27.48 36.86 -7.35
N CYS A 340 27.69 37.84 -8.26
CA CYS A 340 27.96 37.61 -9.68
C CYS A 340 29.45 37.51 -10.04
N GLN A 341 30.38 37.95 -9.20
CA GLN A 341 31.80 37.94 -9.49
C GLN A 341 32.55 36.87 -8.70
N GLY A 342 33.00 35.87 -9.40
CA GLY A 342 33.88 34.83 -8.93
C GLY A 342 33.33 33.47 -9.25
N ASP A 343 33.94 32.80 -10.24
CA ASP A 343 33.75 31.42 -10.64
C ASP A 343 32.31 30.88 -10.56
N ARG A 344 31.55 31.01 -11.65
CA ARG A 344 30.27 30.35 -11.95
C ARG A 344 29.46 29.87 -10.72
N SER A 345 29.15 30.78 -9.82
CA SER A 345 28.28 30.49 -8.69
C SER A 345 26.83 30.39 -9.18
N GLY A 346 26.34 29.18 -9.36
CA GLY A 346 24.94 28.94 -9.60
C GLY A 346 24.12 29.18 -8.33
N ALA A 347 23.04 29.96 -8.41
CA ALA A 347 22.06 30.04 -7.33
C ALA A 347 21.15 28.80 -7.41
N ARG A 348 21.02 28.05 -6.31
CA ARG A 348 20.08 26.92 -6.20
C ARG A 348 18.80 27.40 -5.57
N ILE A 349 17.71 27.33 -6.29
CA ILE A 349 16.38 27.73 -5.83
C ILE A 349 15.60 26.48 -5.46
N PRO A 350 15.31 26.26 -4.18
CA PRO A 350 14.42 25.18 -3.78
C PRO A 350 12.97 25.59 -4.04
N ARG A 351 12.26 24.81 -4.85
CA ARG A 351 10.80 24.94 -4.99
C ARG A 351 10.14 24.15 -3.86
N ARG A 352 9.48 24.84 -2.95
CA ARG A 352 8.63 24.21 -1.93
C ARG A 352 7.26 23.98 -2.54
N TYR A 353 6.87 22.72 -2.67
CA TYR A 353 5.49 22.33 -2.94
C TYR A 353 4.68 22.46 -1.64
N ALA A 354 4.19 23.65 -1.34
CA ALA A 354 3.52 23.86 -0.07
C ALA A 354 2.29 24.75 -0.14
N ARG A 355 1.65 24.93 -1.31
CA ARG A 355 0.44 25.77 -1.35
C ARG A 355 -0.87 25.03 -1.55
N ASP A 356 -0.87 23.79 -2.10
CA ASP A 356 -2.13 23.16 -2.52
C ASP A 356 -2.39 21.78 -1.92
N LEU A 357 -1.45 21.23 -1.14
CA LEU A 357 -1.70 20.00 -0.36
C LEU A 357 -1.80 20.37 1.12
N PRO A 358 -2.87 20.00 1.84
CA PRO A 358 -2.99 20.26 3.26
C PRO A 358 -1.88 19.51 4.00
N TRP A 359 -0.83 20.27 4.33
CA TRP A 359 0.26 19.80 5.17
C TRP A 359 -0.31 19.50 6.56
N PRO A 360 -0.03 18.34 7.16
CA PRO A 360 -0.46 18.07 8.52
C PRO A 360 0.09 19.13 9.47
N ALA A 361 -0.79 19.89 10.09
CA ALA A 361 -0.48 20.93 11.08
C ALA A 361 0.14 20.38 12.38
N THR A 362 0.35 19.09 12.47
CA THR A 362 0.78 18.38 13.69
C THR A 362 2.08 17.59 13.52
N ALA A 363 3.04 18.11 12.76
CA ALA A 363 4.43 17.75 13.06
C ALA A 363 4.82 18.55 14.31
N GLY A 364 4.88 17.90 15.47
CA GLY A 364 5.10 18.53 16.75
C GLY A 364 6.23 19.56 16.73
N ARG A 365 6.04 20.66 17.44
CA ARG A 365 7.11 21.63 17.73
C ARG A 365 8.29 20.86 18.30
N LEU A 366 9.32 20.67 17.49
CA LEU A 366 10.62 20.28 18.00
C LEU A 366 11.09 21.39 18.97
N PRO A 367 11.57 21.07 20.15
CA PRO A 367 12.07 22.05 21.09
C PRO A 367 13.18 22.86 20.43
N SER A 368 13.13 24.16 20.61
CA SER A 368 14.19 25.11 20.21
C SER A 368 15.46 24.78 20.98
N GLY A 369 16.25 23.85 20.45
CA GLY A 369 17.55 23.46 21.00
C GLY A 369 18.66 24.36 20.48
N ARG A 370 19.42 24.92 21.39
CA ARG A 370 20.63 25.73 21.33
C ARG A 370 21.47 25.54 20.05
N ARG A 371 21.81 26.68 19.43
CA ARG A 371 22.93 26.79 18.49
C ARG A 371 24.17 26.10 19.07
N LEU A 372 24.60 25.05 18.40
CA LEU A 372 25.98 24.60 18.50
C LEU A 372 26.72 25.10 17.27
N ASP A 373 27.47 26.19 17.49
CA ASP A 373 28.48 26.68 16.58
C ASP A 373 29.64 25.67 16.58
N ARG A 374 29.80 24.90 15.51
CA ARG A 374 31.05 24.20 15.18
C ARG A 374 31.22 24.14 13.67
N GLY A 375 32.04 24.99 13.14
CA GLY A 375 33.00 24.86 12.05
C GLY A 375 32.69 23.94 10.89
N GLY A 376 31.62 24.23 10.13
CA GLY A 376 31.45 23.70 8.79
C GLY A 376 31.07 24.88 7.90
N ARG A 377 31.77 25.10 6.75
CA ARG A 377 31.56 26.24 5.86
C ARG A 377 30.09 26.33 5.47
N GLY A 378 29.38 27.25 6.15
CA GLY A 378 27.94 27.38 6.13
C GLY A 378 27.42 27.92 4.83
N HIS A 379 26.39 27.30 4.33
CA HIS A 379 25.53 27.83 3.30
C HIS A 379 24.54 28.80 3.96
N THR A 380 24.57 30.07 3.56
CA THR A 380 23.63 31.05 4.08
C THR A 380 22.33 30.98 3.31
N ILE A 381 21.24 30.74 4.02
CA ILE A 381 19.89 30.72 3.46
C ILE A 381 19.27 32.12 3.63
N SER A 382 18.87 32.74 2.54
CA SER A 382 18.22 34.02 2.53
C SER A 382 16.81 33.95 1.95
N ARG A 383 15.85 34.64 2.59
CA ARG A 383 14.48 34.74 2.11
C ARG A 383 14.43 35.74 0.95
N LEU A 384 13.84 35.34 -0.20
CA LEU A 384 13.67 36.19 -1.36
C LEU A 384 12.37 36.96 -1.29
N SER A 385 12.42 38.25 -1.63
CA SER A 385 11.24 39.08 -1.85
C SER A 385 11.08 39.34 -3.36
N PRO A 386 9.91 39.18 -3.95
CA PRO A 386 9.67 39.59 -5.33
C PRO A 386 9.62 41.11 -5.41
N LEU A 387 10.23 41.69 -6.45
CA LEU A 387 10.04 43.07 -6.79
C LEU A 387 8.60 43.27 -7.29
N GLY A 388 7.72 43.80 -6.42
CA GLY A 388 6.33 44.15 -6.75
C GLY A 388 5.32 42.97 -6.63
N GLY A 389 5.09 42.45 -5.41
CA GLY A 389 4.04 41.44 -5.19
C GLY A 389 4.15 40.75 -3.84
N ARG A 390 3.11 40.00 -3.44
CA ARG A 390 3.06 39.28 -2.15
C ARG A 390 4.26 38.36 -1.95
N PRO A 391 4.78 38.21 -0.71
CA PRO A 391 5.97 37.41 -0.44
C PRO A 391 5.73 35.95 -0.86
N ALA A 392 6.52 35.47 -1.80
CA ALA A 392 6.61 34.06 -2.11
C ALA A 392 7.61 33.41 -1.15
N ASP A 393 7.27 32.28 -0.54
CA ASP A 393 8.19 31.51 0.32
C ASP A 393 9.25 30.79 -0.55
N LEU A 394 10.05 31.58 -1.26
CA LEU A 394 11.20 31.13 -2.04
C LEU A 394 12.48 31.37 -1.23
N TRP A 395 13.31 30.33 -1.13
CA TRP A 395 14.60 30.40 -0.46
C TRP A 395 15.73 30.15 -1.46
N ILE A 396 16.82 30.89 -1.37
CA ILE A 396 18.04 30.62 -2.14
C ILE A 396 19.11 30.05 -1.23
N THR A 397 19.71 28.96 -1.66
CA THR A 397 20.97 28.44 -1.11
C THR A 397 22.07 28.77 -2.11
N LEU A 398 23.04 29.61 -1.71
CA LEU A 398 24.20 29.95 -2.51
C LEU A 398 25.29 28.88 -2.27
N GLY A 399 25.62 28.09 -3.29
CA GLY A 399 26.69 27.11 -3.26
C GLY A 399 27.85 27.55 -4.15
N VAL A 400 29.08 27.34 -3.71
CA VAL A 400 30.26 27.44 -4.56
C VAL A 400 30.40 26.16 -5.35
N ALA A 401 30.33 26.21 -6.67
CA ALA A 401 30.58 25.03 -7.50
C ALA A 401 32.07 24.65 -7.41
N HIS A 402 32.37 23.47 -6.88
CA HIS A 402 33.71 22.90 -7.04
C HIS A 402 33.88 22.44 -8.48
N ASN A 403 34.82 23.01 -9.18
CA ASN A 403 35.27 22.54 -10.47
C ASN A 403 36.23 21.33 -10.24
N PRO A 404 35.98 20.13 -10.76
CA PRO A 404 36.96 19.07 -10.72
C PRO A 404 37.88 19.18 -11.92
N THR A 405 38.78 20.12 -11.91
CA THR A 405 39.96 20.14 -12.82
C THR A 405 41.20 20.24 -11.97
N GLY A 406 41.59 19.16 -11.38
CA GLY A 406 42.96 18.87 -11.01
C GLY A 406 43.68 18.28 -12.23
N PRO A 407 44.99 18.54 -12.42
CA PRO A 407 45.71 18.10 -13.61
C PRO A 407 45.80 16.58 -13.68
N THR A 408 45.48 16.03 -14.84
CA THR A 408 45.79 14.65 -15.23
C THR A 408 47.31 14.47 -15.15
N ALA A 409 47.80 13.77 -14.15
CA ALA A 409 49.15 13.24 -14.14
C ALA A 409 49.21 12.10 -15.18
N THR A 410 49.94 12.32 -16.25
CA THR A 410 50.38 11.33 -17.21
C THR A 410 51.24 10.29 -16.50
N ALA A 411 50.79 9.04 -16.55
CA ALA A 411 51.64 7.90 -16.21
C ALA A 411 52.69 7.72 -17.32
N ALA A 412 53.93 8.08 -16.99
CA ALA A 412 55.11 7.55 -17.61
C ALA A 412 56.16 7.40 -16.51
N ASP A 413 56.79 6.21 -16.51
CA ASP A 413 57.98 5.80 -15.76
C ASP A 413 57.81 5.42 -14.27
N ILE A 414 57.61 4.17 -13.96
CA ILE A 414 58.54 3.10 -13.57
C ILE A 414 57.69 1.85 -13.24
#